data_a54b34be86c98e7dfa900a3e0fa0a1b2
#
_entry.id   a54b34be86c98e7dfa900a3e0fa0a1b2
#
_cell.length_a   1.000
_cell.length_b   1.000
_cell.length_c   1.000
_cell.angle_alpha   90.00
_cell.angle_beta   90.00
_cell.angle_gamma   90.00
#
_symmetry.space_group_name_H-M   'P 1'
#
loop_
_entity.id
_entity.type
_entity.pdbx_description
1 polymer ?
#
loop_
_entity_poly.entity_id
_entity_poly.type
_entity_poly.pdbx_seq_one_letter_code
_entity_poly.pdbx_strand_id
1 'polypeptide(L)'
;MTTLYKPTAIALGLMAAFMQAPANAGEVIAHPALTLSADEVREVFFGDKQLADGVKLVPVDNAAQQADFLAKLLQTDGNKYASRWTKKAFREGLAAPALKGSDAETIAFVKATPGALGYVAAPAGGVKVLHKY
;
A
#
# COMPACT_ATOMS: atom_id res chain seq x y z
N MET A 1 -21.04 60.96 -32.27
CA MET A 1 -21.39 60.20 -31.58
C MET A 1 -20.60 59.11 -31.41
N THR A 2 -20.08 58.82 -30.42
CA THR A 2 -19.26 57.84 -30.27
C THR A 2 -19.79 56.83 -29.53
N THR A 3 -19.72 55.76 -29.90
CA THR A 3 -20.15 54.71 -29.26
C THR A 3 -19.17 54.09 -28.47
N LEU A 4 -19.33 54.08 -27.30
CA LEU A 4 -18.51 53.47 -26.56
C LEU A 4 -18.70 52.16 -26.38
N TYR A 5 -17.90 51.31 -26.54
CA TYR A 5 -17.98 50.06 -26.46
C TYR A 5 -17.07 49.57 -25.51
N LYS A 6 -17.46 48.90 -24.60
CA LYS A 6 -16.67 48.38 -23.77
C LYS A 6 -16.55 47.06 -23.84
N PRO A 7 -15.47 46.53 -23.99
CA PRO A 7 -15.30 45.16 -24.05
C PRO A 7 -15.40 44.62 -22.70
N THR A 8 -16.18 43.74 -22.56
CA THR A 8 -16.29 43.06 -21.39
C THR A 8 -15.15 42.15 -21.31
N ALA A 9 -14.31 42.39 -20.50
CA ALA A 9 -13.30 41.43 -20.22
C ALA A 9 -13.93 40.34 -19.45
N ILE A 10 -14.09 39.26 -20.03
CA ILE A 10 -14.52 38.14 -19.37
C ILE A 10 -13.33 37.56 -18.77
N ALA A 11 -13.19 37.76 -17.55
CA ALA A 11 -12.21 37.02 -16.85
C ALA A 11 -12.68 35.61 -16.78
N LEU A 12 -12.19 34.84 -17.62
CA LEU A 12 -12.35 33.48 -17.44
C LEU A 12 -11.54 33.11 -16.29
N GLY A 13 -12.14 32.97 -15.20
CA GLY A 13 -11.57 32.32 -14.11
C GLY A 13 -11.31 30.91 -14.53
N LEU A 14 -10.10 30.62 -14.81
CA LEU A 14 -9.75 29.29 -15.04
C LEU A 14 -9.85 28.58 -13.74
N MET A 15 -10.93 27.97 -13.52
CA MET A 15 -11.02 27.06 -12.46
C MET A 15 -10.29 25.84 -12.91
N ALA A 16 -9.05 25.83 -12.62
CA ALA A 16 -8.34 24.61 -12.68
C ALA A 16 -8.96 23.73 -11.64
N ALA A 17 -9.76 22.85 -12.06
CA ALA A 17 -10.19 21.81 -11.22
C ALA A 17 -8.97 20.97 -10.96
N PHE A 18 -8.31 21.21 -9.88
CA PHE A 18 -7.31 20.34 -9.47
C PHE A 18 -8.00 19.10 -8.98
N MET A 19 -8.05 18.15 -9.81
CA MET A 19 -8.30 16.83 -9.35
C MET A 19 -7.12 16.48 -8.51
N GLN A 20 -7.27 16.64 -7.25
CA GLN A 20 -6.29 16.13 -6.36
C GLN A 20 -6.25 14.63 -6.54
N ALA A 21 -5.11 14.13 -6.95
CA ALA A 21 -4.86 12.73 -6.93
C ALA A 21 -5.20 12.23 -5.54
N PRO A 22 -5.82 11.06 -5.42
CA PRO A 22 -6.10 10.51 -4.13
C PRO A 22 -4.82 10.52 -3.32
N ALA A 23 -4.92 10.94 -2.09
CA ALA A 23 -3.78 11.02 -1.20
C ALA A 23 -3.15 9.64 -0.97
N ASN A 24 -3.83 8.58 -1.38
CA ASN A 24 -3.37 7.22 -1.19
C ASN A 24 -2.54 6.74 -2.37
N ALA A 25 -1.35 6.23 -2.10
CA ALA A 25 -0.47 5.70 -3.13
C ALA A 25 -0.77 4.24 -3.44
N GLY A 26 -1.42 3.53 -2.54
CA GLY A 26 -1.74 2.12 -2.74
C GLY A 26 -2.65 1.57 -1.66
N GLU A 27 -2.83 0.26 -1.70
CA GLU A 27 -3.73 -0.44 -0.79
C GLU A 27 -3.08 -1.70 -0.25
N VAL A 28 -3.23 -1.94 1.04
CA VAL A 28 -2.89 -3.22 1.64
C VAL A 28 -4.06 -4.16 1.39
N ILE A 29 -3.77 -5.30 0.80
CA ILE A 29 -4.75 -6.31 0.49
C ILE A 29 -4.48 -7.59 1.27
N ALA A 30 -5.52 -8.35 1.52
CA ALA A 30 -5.41 -9.60 2.26
C ALA A 30 -6.37 -10.64 1.71
N HIS A 31 -6.11 -11.89 2.06
CA HIS A 31 -7.07 -12.96 1.86
C HIS A 31 -8.40 -12.56 2.53
N PRO A 32 -9.53 -12.82 1.89
CA PRO A 32 -10.83 -12.31 2.38
C PRO A 32 -11.18 -12.63 3.83
N ALA A 33 -10.65 -13.69 4.38
CA ALA A 33 -10.95 -14.09 5.75
C ALA A 33 -10.16 -13.30 6.81
N LEU A 34 -9.17 -12.51 6.39
CA LEU A 34 -8.27 -11.84 7.31
C LEU A 34 -8.72 -10.42 7.62
N THR A 35 -8.69 -10.03 8.89
CA THR A 35 -8.96 -8.65 9.30
C THR A 35 -7.86 -8.18 10.22
N LEU A 36 -7.19 -7.09 9.86
CA LEU A 36 -6.11 -6.49 10.62
C LEU A 36 -6.24 -4.97 10.58
N SER A 37 -5.87 -4.32 11.67
CA SER A 37 -5.77 -2.85 11.69
C SER A 37 -4.48 -2.40 11.01
N ALA A 38 -4.36 -1.09 10.76
CA ALA A 38 -3.14 -0.53 10.19
C ALA A 38 -1.92 -0.80 11.07
N ASP A 39 -2.08 -0.70 12.39
CA ASP A 39 -0.99 -0.98 13.32
C ASP A 39 -0.58 -2.45 13.28
N GLU A 40 -1.56 -3.35 13.20
CA GLU A 40 -1.30 -4.77 13.06
C GLU A 40 -0.59 -5.09 11.74
N VAL A 41 -0.96 -4.43 10.66
CA VAL A 41 -0.26 -4.58 9.38
C VAL A 41 1.22 -4.19 9.51
N ARG A 42 1.51 -3.08 10.20
CA ARG A 42 2.89 -2.68 10.46
C ARG A 42 3.63 -3.75 11.23
N GLU A 43 3.02 -4.29 12.27
CA GLU A 43 3.63 -5.35 13.07
C GLU A 43 3.93 -6.57 12.23
N VAL A 44 3.02 -6.96 11.35
CA VAL A 44 3.23 -8.12 10.49
C VAL A 44 4.42 -7.91 9.55
N PHE A 45 4.49 -6.76 8.89
CA PHE A 45 5.59 -6.49 7.96
C PHE A 45 6.93 -6.24 8.65
N PHE A 46 6.91 -5.92 9.93
CA PHE A 46 8.15 -5.84 10.72
C PHE A 46 8.51 -7.16 11.41
N GLY A 47 7.70 -8.20 11.24
CA GLY A 47 7.97 -9.49 11.85
C GLY A 47 7.62 -9.60 13.32
N ASP A 48 6.84 -8.65 13.83
CA ASP A 48 6.44 -8.63 15.24
C ASP A 48 5.11 -9.34 15.50
N LYS A 49 4.38 -9.70 14.46
CA LYS A 49 3.13 -10.43 14.56
C LYS A 49 3.09 -11.52 13.49
N GLN A 50 2.89 -12.75 13.90
CA GLN A 50 2.91 -13.90 12.98
C GLN A 50 1.60 -14.65 12.92
N LEU A 51 0.68 -14.39 13.84
CA LEU A 51 -0.61 -15.07 13.92
C LEU A 51 -1.73 -14.08 14.11
N ALA A 52 -2.87 -14.36 13.53
CA ALA A 52 -4.11 -13.64 13.80
C ALA A 52 -5.24 -14.67 13.82
N ASP A 53 -5.98 -14.72 14.94
CA ASP A 53 -7.09 -15.67 15.12
C ASP A 53 -6.68 -17.12 14.80
N GLY A 54 -5.47 -17.49 15.19
CA GLY A 54 -4.95 -18.84 14.94
C GLY A 54 -4.45 -19.09 13.55
N VAL A 55 -4.51 -18.11 12.65
CA VAL A 55 -4.05 -18.24 11.28
C VAL A 55 -2.64 -17.68 11.15
N LYS A 56 -1.77 -18.45 10.52
CA LYS A 56 -0.42 -17.97 10.25
C LYS A 56 -0.45 -16.88 9.19
N LEU A 57 0.14 -15.74 9.50
CA LEU A 57 0.21 -14.62 8.58
C LEU A 57 1.37 -14.80 7.61
N VAL A 58 1.12 -14.50 6.34
CA VAL A 58 2.10 -14.65 5.27
C VAL A 58 2.20 -13.32 4.51
N PRO A 59 3.00 -12.38 5.01
CA PRO A 59 3.19 -11.12 4.30
C PRO A 59 4.07 -11.33 3.08
N VAL A 60 3.76 -10.60 2.00
CA VAL A 60 4.62 -10.56 0.82
C VAL A 60 4.85 -9.11 0.43
N ASP A 61 6.06 -8.82 -0.03
CA ASP A 61 6.40 -7.52 -0.55
C ASP A 61 6.14 -7.48 -2.05
N ASN A 62 5.96 -6.28 -2.58
CA ASN A 62 5.70 -6.05 -4.00
C ASN A 62 6.71 -5.04 -4.52
N ALA A 63 7.59 -5.47 -5.39
CA ALA A 63 8.67 -4.61 -5.92
C ALA A 63 8.14 -3.33 -6.56
N ALA A 64 6.97 -3.40 -7.19
CA ALA A 64 6.39 -2.24 -7.87
C ALA A 64 5.92 -1.14 -6.92
N GLN A 65 5.61 -1.48 -5.66
CA GLN A 65 5.04 -0.55 -4.69
C GLN A 65 5.85 -0.43 -3.40
N GLN A 66 6.95 -1.15 -3.29
CA GLN A 66 7.67 -1.25 -2.02
C GLN A 66 8.13 0.10 -1.46
N ALA A 67 8.69 0.95 -2.30
CA ALA A 67 9.19 2.24 -1.85
C ALA A 67 8.09 3.08 -1.21
N ASP A 68 6.93 3.16 -1.85
CA ASP A 68 5.80 3.94 -1.34
C ASP A 68 5.21 3.33 -0.08
N PHE A 69 5.06 2.01 -0.06
CA PHE A 69 4.53 1.29 1.08
C PHE A 69 5.42 1.50 2.32
N LEU A 70 6.73 1.32 2.16
CA LEU A 70 7.68 1.51 3.25
C LEU A 70 7.65 2.95 3.77
N ALA A 71 7.66 3.92 2.87
CA ALA A 71 7.67 5.33 3.27
C ALA A 71 6.36 5.76 3.93
N LYS A 72 5.23 5.38 3.34
CA LYS A 72 3.92 5.92 3.77
C LYS A 72 3.28 5.16 4.90
N LEU A 73 3.33 3.84 4.87
CA LEU A 73 2.71 3.06 5.92
C LEU A 73 3.68 2.65 7.01
N LEU A 74 4.84 2.12 6.66
CA LEU A 74 5.80 1.66 7.66
C LEU A 74 6.72 2.79 8.16
N GLN A 75 6.75 3.92 7.48
CA GLN A 75 7.56 5.08 7.84
C GLN A 75 9.04 4.72 7.95
N THR A 76 9.53 3.99 6.99
CA THR A 76 10.90 3.53 6.92
C THR A 76 11.40 3.56 5.47
N ASP A 77 12.62 3.09 5.24
CA ASP A 77 13.17 2.99 3.89
C ASP A 77 13.69 1.56 3.66
N GLY A 78 14.10 1.29 2.42
CA GLY A 78 14.53 -0.04 2.02
C GLY A 78 15.72 -0.55 2.81
N ASN A 79 16.69 0.31 3.13
CA ASN A 79 17.88 -0.09 3.86
C ASN A 79 17.56 -0.46 5.30
N LYS A 80 16.75 0.35 5.95
CA LYS A 80 16.35 0.09 7.34
C LYS A 80 15.47 -1.16 7.42
N TYR A 81 14.58 -1.32 6.46
CA TYR A 81 13.70 -2.47 6.40
C TYR A 81 14.51 -3.77 6.22
N ALA A 82 15.43 -3.78 5.26
CA ALA A 82 16.29 -4.93 5.01
C ALA A 82 17.17 -5.25 6.24
N SER A 83 17.72 -4.23 6.89
CA SER A 83 18.53 -4.40 8.08
C SER A 83 17.72 -5.00 9.24
N ARG A 84 16.48 -4.55 9.40
CA ARG A 84 15.59 -5.06 10.44
C ARG A 84 15.29 -6.55 10.22
N TRP A 85 15.02 -6.94 8.98
CA TRP A 85 14.78 -8.35 8.65
C TRP A 85 16.02 -9.21 8.78
N THR A 86 17.20 -8.67 8.45
CA THR A 86 18.44 -9.39 8.66
C THR A 86 18.62 -9.74 10.14
N LYS A 87 18.32 -8.78 11.03
CA LYS A 87 18.39 -9.01 12.47
C LYS A 87 17.35 -10.02 12.95
N LYS A 88 16.12 -9.92 12.43
CA LYS A 88 15.04 -10.85 12.77
C LYS A 88 15.40 -12.28 12.34
N ALA A 89 15.91 -12.43 11.14
CA ALA A 89 16.32 -13.74 10.63
C ALA A 89 17.41 -14.35 11.53
N PHE A 90 18.36 -13.53 11.94
CA PHE A 90 19.45 -14.01 12.76
C PHE A 90 19.01 -14.34 14.18
N ARG A 91 18.18 -13.51 14.78
CA ARG A 91 17.77 -13.68 16.18
C ARG A 91 16.63 -14.65 16.39
N GLU A 92 15.67 -14.65 15.47
CA GLU A 92 14.41 -15.37 15.65
C GLU A 92 14.18 -16.45 14.59
N GLY A 93 15.05 -16.57 13.61
CA GLY A 93 14.89 -17.55 12.55
C GLY A 93 13.73 -17.26 11.60
N LEU A 94 13.24 -16.02 11.58
CA LEU A 94 12.15 -15.64 10.72
C LEU A 94 12.65 -15.25 9.34
N ALA A 95 11.93 -15.65 8.30
CA ALA A 95 12.25 -15.25 6.92
C ALA A 95 11.57 -13.94 6.60
N ALA A 96 12.28 -13.06 5.90
CA ALA A 96 11.69 -11.83 5.37
C ALA A 96 10.55 -12.16 4.41
N PRO A 97 9.56 -11.26 4.24
CA PRO A 97 8.51 -11.48 3.26
C PRO A 97 9.09 -11.71 1.87
N ALA A 98 8.50 -12.65 1.12
CA ALA A 98 8.92 -12.89 -0.25
C ALA A 98 8.59 -11.66 -1.09
N LEU A 99 9.46 -11.33 -2.03
CA LEU A 99 9.28 -10.18 -2.92
C LEU A 99 8.62 -10.64 -4.21
N LYS A 100 7.42 -10.15 -4.47
CA LYS A 100 6.72 -10.37 -5.73
C LYS A 100 7.11 -9.26 -6.71
N GLY A 101 7.16 -9.59 -8.00
CA GLY A 101 7.64 -8.65 -9.00
C GLY A 101 6.62 -7.62 -9.46
N SER A 102 5.34 -7.87 -9.23
CA SER A 102 4.28 -7.03 -9.76
C SER A 102 3.01 -7.10 -8.92
N ASP A 103 2.09 -6.17 -9.16
CA ASP A 103 0.76 -6.19 -8.55
C ASP A 103 0.04 -7.50 -8.88
N ALA A 104 0.11 -7.95 -10.12
CA ALA A 104 -0.57 -9.17 -10.54
C ALA A 104 -0.09 -10.40 -9.78
N GLU A 105 1.21 -10.53 -9.59
CA GLU A 105 1.78 -11.64 -8.81
C GLU A 105 1.38 -11.56 -7.35
N THR A 106 1.38 -10.37 -6.79
CA THR A 106 0.96 -10.13 -5.40
C THR A 106 -0.49 -10.53 -5.20
N ILE A 107 -1.37 -10.08 -6.09
CA ILE A 107 -2.80 -10.39 -6.03
C ILE A 107 -3.03 -11.90 -6.14
N ALA A 108 -2.38 -12.55 -7.09
CA ALA A 108 -2.54 -13.99 -7.29
C ALA A 108 -2.12 -14.76 -6.03
N PHE A 109 -1.03 -14.38 -5.41
CA PHE A 109 -0.55 -15.02 -4.20
C PHE A 109 -1.53 -14.82 -3.04
N VAL A 110 -1.99 -13.60 -2.84
CA VAL A 110 -2.92 -13.27 -1.74
C VAL A 110 -4.24 -14.02 -1.89
N LYS A 111 -4.76 -14.12 -3.10
CA LYS A 111 -5.99 -14.87 -3.35
C LYS A 111 -5.86 -16.35 -3.03
N ALA A 112 -4.71 -16.92 -3.35
CA ALA A 112 -4.51 -18.36 -3.24
C ALA A 112 -4.05 -18.83 -1.87
N THR A 113 -3.62 -17.92 -1.00
CA THR A 113 -2.95 -18.28 0.25
C THR A 113 -3.71 -17.74 1.46
N PRO A 114 -4.38 -18.58 2.23
CA PRO A 114 -5.00 -18.14 3.48
C PRO A 114 -3.96 -17.51 4.40
N GLY A 115 -4.31 -16.39 5.04
CA GLY A 115 -3.40 -15.66 5.91
C GLY A 115 -2.45 -14.72 5.17
N ALA A 116 -2.47 -14.70 3.83
CA ALA A 116 -1.59 -13.84 3.07
C ALA A 116 -2.06 -12.39 3.05
N LEU A 117 -1.10 -11.48 3.06
CA LEU A 117 -1.34 -10.06 2.86
C LEU A 117 -0.19 -9.47 2.06
N GLY A 118 -0.50 -8.45 1.31
CA GLY A 118 0.44 -7.73 0.48
C GLY A 118 -0.06 -6.34 0.21
N TYR A 119 0.51 -5.66 -0.78
CA TYR A 119 0.08 -4.31 -1.13
C TYR A 119 0.23 -4.08 -2.63
N VAL A 120 -0.70 -3.32 -3.18
CA VAL A 120 -0.79 -3.06 -4.62
C VAL A 120 -1.22 -1.63 -4.88
N ALA A 121 -1.00 -1.14 -6.09
CA ALA A 121 -1.39 0.22 -6.46
C ALA A 121 -2.89 0.36 -6.66
N ALA A 122 -3.54 -0.67 -7.16
CA ALA A 122 -4.95 -0.62 -7.51
C ALA A 122 -5.69 -1.80 -6.91
N PRO A 123 -6.97 -1.61 -6.54
CA PRO A 123 -7.76 -2.68 -5.97
C PRO A 123 -7.99 -3.79 -6.99
N ALA A 124 -8.10 -5.01 -6.49
CA ALA A 124 -8.40 -6.16 -7.31
C ALA A 124 -9.56 -6.93 -6.71
N GLY A 125 -10.35 -7.54 -7.56
CA GLY A 125 -11.43 -8.40 -7.12
C GLY A 125 -10.88 -9.67 -6.44
N GLY A 126 -11.62 -10.20 -5.49
CA GLY A 126 -11.25 -11.45 -4.82
C GLY A 126 -10.29 -11.30 -3.67
N VAL A 127 -9.92 -10.08 -3.31
CA VAL A 127 -9.11 -9.79 -2.13
C VAL A 127 -9.80 -8.74 -1.26
N LYS A 128 -9.43 -8.69 0.00
CA LYS A 128 -9.97 -7.71 0.92
C LYS A 128 -8.99 -6.55 1.04
N VAL A 129 -9.49 -5.32 0.97
CA VAL A 129 -8.65 -4.14 1.22
C VAL A 129 -8.67 -3.88 2.72
N LEU A 130 -7.50 -3.96 3.35
CA LEU A 130 -7.38 -3.73 4.78
C LEU A 130 -7.15 -2.26 5.11
N HIS A 131 -6.35 -1.58 4.30
CA HIS A 131 -5.95 -0.22 4.58
C HIS A 131 -5.43 0.44 3.30
N LYS A 132 -5.63 1.75 3.18
CA LYS A 132 -5.07 2.54 2.08
C LYS A 132 -3.96 3.43 2.64
N TYR A 133 -2.92 3.61 1.85
CA TYR A 133 -1.78 4.42 2.29
C TYR A 133 -1.33 5.41 1.22
#